data_a7f656746dbd29b5450017031547188b
#
_entry.id   a7f656746dbd29b5450017031547188b
#
_cell.length_a   1.000
_cell.length_b   1.000
_cell.length_c   1.000
_cell.angle_alpha   90.00
_cell.angle_beta   90.00
_cell.angle_gamma   90.00
#
_symmetry.space_group_name_H-M   'P 1'
#
loop_
_entity.id
_entity.type
_entity.pdbx_description
1 polymer ?
#
loop_
_entity_poly.entity_id
_entity_poly.type
_entity_poly.pdbx_seq_one_letter_code
_entity_poly.pdbx_strand_id
1 'polypeptide(L)'
;LFAKNQEAADYLKARFQAREIKKTYLALVVGDIKEREGIIDLAIGRSAKTPLKRVAIGKQRGKIREAVTEYKVLNRYEGLAPSPAQSGIEGFTLVEAYPKTGRMHQIRSHFAAIGRPVACDKLYSGKRFMCPGGISRQFLHAAAVELTLPSGGRIKLEADLAPDLAEALNTLEIAKDREE
;
A
#
# COMPACT_ATOMS: atom_id res chain seq x y z
N LEU A 1 17.24 -2.34 0.06
CA LEU A 1 18.54 -1.92 0.60
C LEU A 1 19.27 -3.10 1.22
N PHE A 2 20.56 -3.25 0.93
CA PHE A 2 21.44 -4.23 1.55
C PHE A 2 22.65 -3.49 2.14
N ALA A 3 22.97 -3.77 3.40
CA ALA A 3 24.18 -3.29 4.03
C ALA A 3 25.37 -4.19 3.63
N LYS A 4 26.49 -3.60 3.25
CA LYS A 4 27.70 -4.35 2.82
C LYS A 4 28.56 -4.80 4.01
N ASN A 5 28.36 -4.22 5.19
CA ASN A 5 29.10 -4.51 6.42
C ASN A 5 28.21 -4.27 7.66
N GLN A 6 28.71 -4.65 8.83
CA GLN A 6 27.98 -4.54 10.09
C GLN A 6 27.69 -3.09 10.47
N GLU A 7 28.64 -2.18 10.29
CA GLU A 7 28.49 -0.76 10.59
C GLU A 7 27.34 -0.13 9.79
N ALA A 8 27.28 -0.37 8.48
CA ALA A 8 26.19 0.09 7.63
C ALA A 8 24.85 -0.54 8.03
N ALA A 9 24.86 -1.81 8.46
CA ALA A 9 23.64 -2.49 8.94
C ALA A 9 23.11 -1.85 10.21
N ASP A 10 23.96 -1.56 11.19
CA ASP A 10 23.58 -0.94 12.44
C ASP A 10 23.12 0.51 12.24
N TYR A 11 23.81 1.26 11.38
CA TYR A 11 23.39 2.59 10.98
C TYR A 11 21.98 2.58 10.39
N LEU A 12 21.73 1.78 9.36
CA LEU A 12 20.43 1.70 8.70
C LEU A 12 19.33 1.27 9.69
N LYS A 13 19.61 0.27 10.53
CA LYS A 13 18.68 -0.20 11.56
C LYS A 13 18.28 0.92 12.51
N ALA A 14 19.23 1.73 12.97
CA ALA A 14 18.98 2.89 13.82
C ALA A 14 18.08 3.92 13.11
N ARG A 15 18.34 4.23 11.82
CA ARG A 15 17.52 5.17 11.03
C ARG A 15 16.10 4.66 10.81
N PHE A 16 15.92 3.36 10.56
CA PHE A 16 14.59 2.74 10.48
C PHE A 16 13.84 2.82 11.80
N GLN A 17 14.52 2.57 12.93
CA GLN A 17 13.93 2.66 14.27
C GLN A 17 13.53 4.10 14.63
N ALA A 18 14.36 5.08 14.26
CA ALA A 18 14.10 6.50 14.45
C ALA A 18 13.03 7.05 13.46
N ARG A 19 12.55 6.25 12.50
CA ARG A 19 11.59 6.66 11.46
C ARG A 19 12.11 7.77 10.54
N GLU A 20 13.41 7.88 10.37
CA GLU A 20 14.07 8.89 9.54
C GLU A 20 14.13 8.51 8.06
N ILE A 21 13.87 7.24 7.73
CA ILE A 21 13.80 6.75 6.36
C ILE A 21 12.40 6.93 5.82
N LYS A 22 12.26 7.80 4.82
CA LYS A 22 10.99 7.98 4.10
C LYS A 22 10.83 6.87 3.07
N LYS A 23 9.63 6.36 2.94
CA LYS A 23 9.27 5.27 2.02
C LYS A 23 8.05 5.70 1.22
N THR A 24 8.12 5.54 -0.08
CA THR A 24 6.99 5.76 -0.98
C THR A 24 6.64 4.45 -1.66
N TYR A 25 5.36 4.11 -1.62
CA TYR A 25 4.81 2.94 -2.29
C TYR A 25 3.74 3.38 -3.28
N LEU A 26 3.68 2.72 -4.42
CA LEU A 26 2.52 2.77 -5.31
C LEU A 26 1.61 1.59 -4.99
N ALA A 27 0.33 1.87 -4.80
CA ALA A 27 -0.69 0.85 -4.59
C ALA A 27 -1.92 1.16 -5.44
N LEU A 28 -2.43 0.15 -6.13
CA LEU A 28 -3.74 0.20 -6.75
C LEU A 28 -4.73 -0.41 -5.77
N VAL A 29 -5.74 0.34 -5.37
CA VAL A 29 -6.77 -0.11 -4.42
C VAL A 29 -8.12 -0.25 -5.11
N VAL A 30 -8.95 -1.17 -4.61
CA VAL A 30 -10.26 -1.47 -5.16
C VAL A 30 -11.28 -0.43 -4.69
N GLY A 31 -11.97 0.17 -5.63
CA GLY A 31 -12.99 1.20 -5.42
C GLY A 31 -12.43 2.61 -5.45
N ASP A 32 -13.34 3.57 -5.39
CA ASP A 32 -13.01 5.00 -5.44
C ASP A 32 -12.70 5.54 -4.05
N ILE A 33 -11.59 6.29 -3.93
CA ILE A 33 -11.27 7.13 -2.77
C ILE A 33 -11.58 8.57 -3.18
N LYS A 34 -12.57 9.19 -2.53
CA LYS A 34 -13.04 10.55 -2.88
C LYS A 34 -12.02 11.63 -2.54
N GLU A 35 -11.43 11.52 -1.36
CA GLU A 35 -10.44 12.46 -0.85
C GLU A 35 -9.15 12.37 -1.69
N ARG A 36 -8.58 13.52 -2.07
CA ARG A 36 -7.32 13.55 -2.83
C ARG A 36 -6.12 13.07 -2.02
N GLU A 37 -6.18 13.21 -0.70
CA GLU A 37 -5.15 12.77 0.25
C GLU A 37 -5.78 12.42 1.59
N GLY A 38 -5.09 11.65 2.41
CA GLY A 38 -5.60 11.30 3.73
C GLY A 38 -4.58 10.56 4.59
N ILE A 39 -5.01 10.31 5.82
CA ILE A 39 -4.21 9.62 6.84
C ILE A 39 -5.04 8.44 7.37
N ILE A 40 -4.43 7.26 7.38
CA ILE A 40 -4.98 6.07 8.03
C ILE A 40 -4.16 5.85 9.30
N ASP A 41 -4.72 6.26 10.43
CA ASP A 41 -4.13 6.10 11.76
C ASP A 41 -4.91 5.01 12.52
N LEU A 42 -4.51 3.77 12.32
CA LEU A 42 -5.17 2.59 12.88
C LEU A 42 -4.12 1.60 13.39
N ALA A 43 -4.12 1.35 14.69
CA ALA A 43 -3.19 0.40 15.30
C ALA A 43 -3.37 -1.02 14.75
N ILE A 44 -2.24 -1.72 14.52
CA ILE A 44 -2.22 -3.03 13.88
C ILE A 44 -1.84 -4.13 14.88
N GLY A 45 -2.66 -5.18 14.94
CA GLY A 45 -2.42 -6.41 15.68
C GLY A 45 -2.44 -7.67 14.79
N ARG A 46 -2.16 -8.82 15.38
CA ARG A 46 -2.38 -10.12 14.71
C ARG A 46 -3.89 -10.39 14.64
N SER A 47 -4.36 -10.93 13.52
CA SER A 47 -5.73 -11.42 13.44
C SER A 47 -5.95 -12.57 14.43
N ALA A 48 -7.07 -12.54 15.15
CA ALA A 48 -7.47 -13.65 16.01
C ALA A 48 -7.87 -14.89 15.21
N LYS A 49 -8.36 -14.68 13.97
CA LYS A 49 -8.85 -15.77 13.10
C LYS A 49 -7.79 -16.35 12.17
N THR A 50 -6.89 -15.52 11.65
CA THR A 50 -5.91 -15.91 10.61
C THR A 50 -4.51 -15.50 11.05
N PRO A 51 -3.66 -16.43 11.52
CA PRO A 51 -2.35 -16.12 12.12
C PRO A 51 -1.40 -15.29 11.24
N LEU A 52 -1.42 -15.52 9.92
CA LEU A 52 -0.59 -14.81 8.95
C LEU A 52 -1.08 -13.38 8.67
N LYS A 53 -2.34 -13.07 9.01
CA LYS A 53 -2.96 -11.77 8.73
C LYS A 53 -2.68 -10.78 9.86
N ARG A 54 -2.43 -9.53 9.48
CA ARG A 54 -2.41 -8.36 10.36
C ARG A 54 -3.70 -7.58 10.13
N VAL A 55 -4.32 -7.09 11.18
CA VAL A 55 -5.59 -6.36 11.05
C VAL A 55 -5.52 -5.06 11.85
N ALA A 56 -6.05 -4.01 11.24
CA ALA A 56 -6.24 -2.71 11.86
C ALA A 56 -7.66 -2.57 12.46
N ILE A 57 -8.62 -3.34 11.96
CA ILE A 57 -10.01 -3.41 12.45
C ILE A 57 -10.38 -4.88 12.71
N GLY A 58 -11.24 -5.10 13.72
CA GLY A 58 -11.73 -6.43 14.10
C GLY A 58 -10.98 -7.04 15.28
N LYS A 59 -11.23 -8.32 15.56
CA LYS A 59 -10.61 -9.00 16.71
C LYS A 59 -9.10 -9.19 16.50
N GLN A 60 -8.33 -8.48 17.29
CA GLN A 60 -6.87 -8.53 17.32
C GLN A 60 -6.41 -9.38 18.52
N ARG A 61 -5.22 -9.99 18.39
CA ARG A 61 -4.55 -10.70 19.48
C ARG A 61 -3.07 -10.34 19.55
N GLY A 62 -2.49 -10.53 20.72
CA GLY A 62 -1.09 -10.22 21.01
C GLY A 62 -0.84 -8.73 21.09
N LYS A 63 0.41 -8.31 20.86
CA LYS A 63 0.80 -6.91 20.95
C LYS A 63 0.22 -6.10 19.79
N ILE A 64 -0.65 -5.17 20.11
CA ILE A 64 -1.17 -4.16 19.16
C ILE A 64 -0.15 -3.02 19.12
N ARG A 65 0.13 -2.51 17.91
CA ARG A 65 1.15 -1.48 17.69
C ARG A 65 0.57 -0.34 16.87
N GLU A 66 0.88 0.89 17.26
CA GLU A 66 0.59 2.07 16.46
C GLU A 66 1.08 1.91 15.03
N ALA A 67 0.25 2.33 14.11
CA ALA A 67 0.58 2.33 12.69
C ALA A 67 -0.11 3.50 11.99
N VAL A 68 0.66 4.26 11.22
CA VAL A 68 0.19 5.43 10.49
C VAL A 68 0.66 5.33 9.04
N THR A 69 -0.28 5.49 8.11
CA THR A 69 -0.01 5.57 6.67
C THR A 69 -0.71 6.80 6.11
N GLU A 70 0.06 7.73 5.57
CA GLU A 70 -0.47 8.80 4.74
C GLU A 70 -0.62 8.30 3.31
N TYR A 71 -1.55 8.86 2.54
CA TYR A 71 -1.68 8.56 1.13
C TYR A 71 -2.08 9.79 0.33
N LYS A 72 -1.74 9.75 -0.97
CA LYS A 72 -2.16 10.71 -1.99
C LYS A 72 -2.71 9.95 -3.18
N VAL A 73 -3.89 10.33 -3.65
CA VAL A 73 -4.50 9.80 -4.87
C VAL A 73 -3.79 10.39 -6.07
N LEU A 74 -3.36 9.52 -6.97
CA LEU A 74 -2.74 9.88 -8.24
C LEU A 74 -3.79 9.89 -9.36
N ASN A 75 -4.47 8.75 -9.53
CA ASN A 75 -5.46 8.57 -10.59
C ASN A 75 -6.61 7.70 -10.09
N ARG A 76 -7.77 7.88 -10.72
CA ARG A 76 -8.94 7.02 -10.59
C ARG A 76 -9.19 6.32 -11.92
N TYR A 77 -9.60 5.06 -11.86
CA TYR A 77 -9.86 4.25 -13.04
C TYR A 77 -11.26 3.66 -12.97
N GLU A 78 -11.93 3.64 -14.12
CA GLU A 78 -13.21 2.97 -14.23
C GLU A 78 -13.04 1.46 -14.03
N GLY A 79 -14.00 0.86 -13.34
CA GLY A 79 -13.98 -0.58 -13.13
C GLY A 79 -14.52 -1.30 -14.34
N LEU A 80 -13.73 -2.18 -14.91
CA LEU A 80 -14.29 -3.28 -15.68
C LEU A 80 -15.08 -4.14 -14.68
N ALA A 81 -16.41 -4.02 -14.67
CA ALA A 81 -17.27 -4.86 -13.83
C ALA A 81 -17.17 -6.31 -14.31
N PRO A 82 -16.43 -7.20 -13.63
CA PRO A 82 -16.20 -8.55 -14.16
C PRO A 82 -17.36 -9.51 -13.90
N SER A 83 -18.37 -9.10 -13.14
CA SER A 83 -19.54 -9.91 -12.91
C SER A 83 -20.68 -9.14 -12.23
N PRO A 84 -21.96 -9.54 -12.41
CA PRO A 84 -23.10 -8.99 -11.68
C PRO A 84 -22.99 -9.11 -10.16
N ALA A 85 -22.26 -10.08 -9.64
CA ALA A 85 -22.01 -10.27 -8.21
C ALA A 85 -21.04 -9.21 -7.61
N GLN A 86 -20.36 -8.44 -8.44
CA GLN A 86 -19.46 -7.34 -8.07
C GLN A 86 -20.05 -5.97 -8.46
N SER A 87 -21.33 -5.93 -8.83
CA SER A 87 -22.07 -4.69 -9.04
C SER A 87 -22.00 -3.82 -7.78
N GLY A 88 -21.46 -2.60 -7.93
CA GLY A 88 -21.23 -1.67 -6.81
C GLY A 88 -19.75 -1.46 -6.44
N ILE A 89 -18.79 -2.10 -7.14
CA ILE A 89 -17.37 -1.74 -7.04
C ILE A 89 -17.07 -0.80 -8.21
N GLU A 90 -17.00 0.48 -7.89
CA GLU A 90 -16.77 1.55 -8.87
C GLU A 90 -15.26 1.74 -9.11
N GLY A 91 -14.63 0.82 -9.83
CA GLY A 91 -13.27 1.02 -10.34
C GLY A 91 -12.12 0.79 -9.36
N PHE A 92 -11.03 1.48 -9.64
CA PHE A 92 -9.80 1.43 -8.87
C PHE A 92 -9.26 2.83 -8.61
N THR A 93 -8.48 2.97 -7.54
CA THR A 93 -7.73 4.20 -7.25
C THR A 93 -6.25 3.88 -7.14
N LEU A 94 -5.41 4.55 -7.93
CA LEU A 94 -3.96 4.51 -7.78
C LEU A 94 -3.54 5.54 -6.75
N VAL A 95 -2.80 5.10 -5.74
CA VAL A 95 -2.32 5.97 -4.67
C VAL A 95 -0.82 5.84 -4.46
N GLU A 96 -0.19 6.94 -4.08
CA GLU A 96 1.05 6.91 -3.32
C GLU A 96 0.73 6.71 -1.84
N ALA A 97 1.42 5.76 -1.20
CA ALA A 97 1.28 5.49 0.22
C ALA A 97 2.62 5.72 0.93
N TYR A 98 2.57 6.47 2.04
CA TYR A 98 3.73 6.90 2.83
C TYR A 98 3.63 6.35 4.25
N PRO A 99 4.08 5.11 4.49
CA PRO A 99 4.01 4.52 5.83
C PRO A 99 5.01 5.18 6.78
N LYS A 100 4.51 5.93 7.77
CA LYS A 100 5.32 6.57 8.82
C LYS A 100 5.88 5.55 9.80
N THR A 101 5.23 4.41 9.92
CA THR A 101 5.66 3.24 10.69
C THR A 101 5.97 2.08 9.73
N GLY A 102 6.53 0.98 10.23
CA GLY A 102 6.91 -0.19 9.42
C GLY A 102 6.34 -1.48 10.01
N ARG A 103 5.00 -1.64 10.02
CA ARG A 103 4.39 -2.88 10.51
C ARG A 103 4.20 -3.87 9.36
N MET A 104 4.30 -5.15 9.69
CA MET A 104 4.05 -6.21 8.70
C MET A 104 2.68 -6.03 8.04
N HIS A 105 2.62 -6.05 6.73
CA HIS A 105 1.42 -5.85 5.91
C HIS A 105 0.68 -4.52 6.17
N GLN A 106 1.36 -3.49 6.65
CA GLN A 106 0.73 -2.25 7.10
C GLN A 106 -0.17 -1.63 6.03
N ILE A 107 0.35 -1.32 4.84
CA ILE A 107 -0.40 -0.70 3.75
C ILE A 107 -1.61 -1.54 3.38
N ARG A 108 -1.42 -2.86 3.18
CA ARG A 108 -2.49 -3.81 2.85
C ARG A 108 -3.60 -3.85 3.89
N SER A 109 -3.22 -3.88 5.17
CA SER A 109 -4.15 -3.89 6.31
C SER A 109 -4.90 -2.56 6.46
N HIS A 110 -4.21 -1.43 6.28
CA HIS A 110 -4.80 -0.10 6.37
C HIS A 110 -5.84 0.14 5.27
N PHE A 111 -5.50 -0.08 4.01
CA PHE A 111 -6.45 0.10 2.93
C PHE A 111 -7.63 -0.87 3.00
N ALA A 112 -7.41 -2.11 3.44
CA ALA A 112 -8.51 -3.04 3.70
C ALA A 112 -9.41 -2.57 4.86
N ALA A 113 -8.85 -1.92 5.88
CA ALA A 113 -9.61 -1.41 7.02
C ALA A 113 -10.58 -0.27 6.63
N ILE A 114 -10.19 0.57 5.67
CA ILE A 114 -11.07 1.62 5.14
C ILE A 114 -11.97 1.13 3.98
N GLY A 115 -12.05 -0.19 3.78
CA GLY A 115 -12.89 -0.78 2.75
C GLY A 115 -12.37 -0.63 1.31
N ARG A 116 -11.09 -0.31 1.14
CA ARG A 116 -10.40 -0.12 -0.15
C ARG A 116 -9.19 -1.04 -0.24
N PRO A 117 -9.35 -2.37 -0.26
CA PRO A 117 -8.23 -3.30 -0.25
C PRO A 117 -7.36 -3.13 -1.49
N VAL A 118 -6.08 -3.47 -1.37
CA VAL A 118 -5.14 -3.48 -2.49
C VAL A 118 -5.62 -4.50 -3.54
N ALA A 119 -5.59 -4.12 -4.81
CA ALA A 119 -5.99 -4.97 -5.92
C ALA A 119 -5.14 -6.25 -5.96
N CYS A 120 -5.73 -7.38 -6.34
CA CYS A 120 -5.12 -8.71 -6.36
C CYS A 120 -4.60 -9.23 -5.01
N ASP A 121 -5.01 -8.62 -3.92
CA ASP A 121 -4.62 -9.05 -2.58
C ASP A 121 -5.50 -10.19 -2.06
N LYS A 122 -5.13 -11.43 -2.33
CA LYS A 122 -5.88 -12.64 -1.91
C LYS A 122 -6.09 -12.74 -0.39
N LEU A 123 -5.23 -12.10 0.41
CA LEU A 123 -5.32 -12.18 1.87
C LEU A 123 -6.28 -11.14 2.46
N TYR A 124 -6.36 -9.94 1.86
CA TYR A 124 -7.08 -8.81 2.45
C TYR A 124 -8.35 -8.40 1.73
N SER A 125 -8.51 -8.72 0.45
CA SER A 125 -9.66 -8.24 -0.35
C SER A 125 -10.99 -8.89 0.01
N GLY A 126 -10.99 -10.15 0.47
CA GLY A 126 -12.24 -10.86 0.76
C GLY A 126 -13.21 -10.86 -0.42
N LYS A 127 -14.43 -10.40 -0.21
CA LYS A 127 -15.46 -10.28 -1.26
C LYS A 127 -15.18 -9.19 -2.30
N ARG A 128 -14.24 -8.27 -2.00
CA ARG A 128 -13.81 -7.19 -2.90
C ARG A 128 -12.54 -7.58 -3.70
N PHE A 129 -12.30 -8.87 -3.87
CA PHE A 129 -11.16 -9.32 -4.66
C PHE A 129 -11.36 -8.96 -6.13
N MET A 130 -10.55 -8.03 -6.63
CA MET A 130 -10.47 -7.65 -8.03
C MET A 130 -9.03 -7.61 -8.47
N CYS A 131 -8.77 -8.03 -9.70
CA CYS A 131 -7.43 -8.19 -10.23
C CYS A 131 -7.39 -7.73 -11.70
N PRO A 132 -6.98 -6.49 -11.98
CA PRO A 132 -6.86 -6.00 -13.35
C PRO A 132 -5.65 -6.63 -14.04
N GLY A 133 -5.73 -6.75 -15.37
CA GLY A 133 -4.60 -7.18 -16.22
C GLY A 133 -4.03 -8.57 -15.90
N GLY A 134 -4.74 -9.41 -15.13
CA GLY A 134 -4.32 -10.80 -14.87
C GLY A 134 -3.06 -10.96 -14.00
N ILE A 135 -2.59 -9.92 -13.28
CA ILE A 135 -1.44 -10.02 -12.38
C ILE A 135 -1.65 -11.08 -11.29
N SER A 136 -0.60 -11.78 -10.90
CA SER A 136 -0.68 -12.90 -9.94
C SER A 136 -0.43 -12.51 -8.47
N ARG A 137 -0.03 -11.26 -8.21
CA ARG A 137 0.33 -10.71 -6.89
C ARG A 137 -0.42 -9.41 -6.60
N GLN A 138 -0.44 -9.01 -5.35
CA GLN A 138 -1.02 -7.71 -4.96
C GLN A 138 -0.35 -6.55 -5.71
N PHE A 139 -1.14 -5.57 -6.15
CA PHE A 139 -0.65 -4.36 -6.79
C PHE A 139 -0.06 -3.41 -5.73
N LEU A 140 1.14 -3.73 -5.30
CA LEU A 140 1.89 -2.95 -4.33
C LEU A 140 3.36 -2.95 -4.72
N HIS A 141 3.94 -1.75 -4.89
CA HIS A 141 5.29 -1.52 -5.36
C HIS A 141 6.01 -0.52 -4.45
N ALA A 142 7.24 -0.84 -4.05
CA ALA A 142 8.10 0.08 -3.31
C ALA A 142 8.78 1.02 -4.32
N ALA A 143 8.21 2.21 -4.52
CA ALA A 143 8.61 3.14 -5.58
C ALA A 143 9.82 4.00 -5.21
N ALA A 144 9.93 4.42 -3.95
CA ALA A 144 11.08 5.22 -3.53
C ALA A 144 11.44 5.03 -2.06
N VAL A 145 12.70 5.28 -1.76
CA VAL A 145 13.21 5.41 -0.40
C VAL A 145 14.14 6.61 -0.32
N GLU A 146 13.95 7.45 0.70
CA GLU A 146 14.84 8.57 1.00
C GLU A 146 15.52 8.34 2.36
N LEU A 147 16.81 8.52 2.42
CA LEU A 147 17.61 8.37 3.63
C LEU A 147 18.83 9.29 3.62
N THR A 148 19.38 9.52 4.81
CA THR A 148 20.67 10.17 4.97
C THR A 148 21.76 9.10 5.05
N LEU A 149 22.85 9.29 4.34
CA LEU A 149 24.02 8.41 4.37
C LEU A 149 24.86 8.66 5.64
N PRO A 150 25.72 7.72 6.06
CA PRO A 150 26.67 7.95 7.16
C PRO A 150 27.56 9.17 6.94
N SER A 151 27.88 9.50 5.67
CA SER A 151 28.62 10.71 5.28
C SER A 151 27.85 12.03 5.41
N GLY A 152 26.57 11.99 5.83
CA GLY A 152 25.68 13.16 5.96
C GLY A 152 24.91 13.52 4.69
N GLY A 153 25.27 12.98 3.53
CA GLY A 153 24.54 13.22 2.27
C GLY A 153 23.15 12.59 2.26
N ARG A 154 22.14 13.35 1.81
CA ARG A 154 20.78 12.83 1.61
C ARG A 154 20.65 12.27 0.21
N ILE A 155 20.09 11.05 0.11
CA ILE A 155 19.83 10.40 -1.17
C ILE A 155 18.37 9.99 -1.27
N LYS A 156 17.84 10.00 -2.50
CA LYS A 156 16.57 9.39 -2.90
C LYS A 156 16.87 8.32 -3.93
N LEU A 157 16.42 7.11 -3.67
CA LEU A 157 16.50 6.00 -4.59
C LEU A 157 15.09 5.71 -5.08
N GLU A 158 14.92 5.59 -6.39
CA GLU A 158 13.65 5.34 -7.04
C GLU A 158 13.72 4.05 -7.86
N ALA A 159 12.58 3.41 -8.00
CA ALA A 159 12.42 2.23 -8.83
C ALA A 159 11.18 2.42 -9.71
N ASP A 160 11.34 2.21 -11.00
CA ASP A 160 10.23 2.21 -11.94
C ASP A 160 9.20 1.15 -11.56
N LEU A 161 7.94 1.41 -11.94
CA LEU A 161 6.87 0.44 -11.72
C LEU A 161 7.21 -0.87 -12.43
N ALA A 162 7.12 -1.97 -11.70
CA ALA A 162 7.45 -3.28 -12.24
C ALA A 162 6.58 -3.59 -13.49
N PRO A 163 7.16 -4.23 -14.54
CA PRO A 163 6.49 -4.40 -15.82
C PRO A 163 5.09 -5.03 -15.75
N ASP A 164 4.92 -6.06 -14.91
CA ASP A 164 3.63 -6.72 -14.70
C ASP A 164 2.56 -5.77 -14.14
N LEU A 165 2.95 -4.85 -13.25
CA LEU A 165 2.05 -3.85 -12.68
C LEU A 165 1.78 -2.71 -13.67
N ALA A 166 2.77 -2.32 -14.47
CA ALA A 166 2.60 -1.31 -15.50
C ALA A 166 1.64 -1.80 -16.60
N GLU A 167 1.81 -3.04 -17.06
CA GLU A 167 0.90 -3.67 -18.02
C GLU A 167 -0.53 -3.74 -17.48
N ALA A 168 -0.71 -4.16 -16.21
CA ALA A 168 -2.02 -4.20 -15.59
C ALA A 168 -2.67 -2.81 -15.52
N LEU A 169 -1.88 -1.77 -15.23
CA LEU A 169 -2.38 -0.39 -15.17
C LEU A 169 -2.83 0.10 -16.55
N ASN A 170 -2.11 -0.27 -17.61
CA ASN A 170 -2.43 0.09 -19.00
C ASN A 170 -3.73 -0.57 -19.52
N THR A 171 -4.24 -1.60 -18.84
CA THR A 171 -5.55 -2.20 -19.18
C THR A 171 -6.73 -1.43 -18.62
N LEU A 172 -6.49 -0.41 -17.77
CA LEU A 172 -7.52 0.37 -17.11
C LEU A 172 -7.76 1.69 -17.83
N GLU A 173 -9.01 2.09 -17.93
CA GLU A 173 -9.41 3.40 -18.44
C GLU A 173 -9.42 4.41 -17.29
N ILE A 174 -8.82 5.59 -17.53
CA ILE A 174 -8.84 6.68 -16.55
C ILE A 174 -10.29 7.17 -16.44
N ALA A 175 -10.81 7.20 -15.21
CA ALA A 175 -12.13 7.76 -14.95
C ALA A 175 -12.15 9.25 -15.34
N LYS A 176 -13.18 9.66 -16.07
CA LYS A 176 -13.40 11.09 -16.36
C LYS A 176 -13.62 11.81 -15.04
N ASP A 177 -12.95 12.96 -14.87
CA ASP A 177 -13.19 13.80 -13.70
C ASP A 177 -14.69 14.06 -13.59
N ARG A 178 -15.29 13.65 -12.48
CA ARG A 178 -16.64 14.05 -12.14
C ARG A 178 -16.54 15.52 -11.75
N GLU A 179 -16.95 16.40 -12.65
CA GLU A 179 -17.16 17.82 -12.31
C GLU A 179 -18.08 17.86 -11.10
N GLU A 180 -17.64 18.52 -10.03
CA GLU A 180 -18.41 18.78 -8.81
C GLU A 180 -19.53 19.77 -9.06
#